data_9a8fe7fb467b2a342fd86f3f0967b179
#
_entry.id   9a8fe7fb467b2a342fd86f3f0967b179
#
_cell.length_a   1.000
_cell.length_b   1.000
_cell.length_c   1.000
_cell.angle_alpha   90.00
_cell.angle_beta   90.00
_cell.angle_gamma   90.00
#
_symmetry.space_group_name_H-M   'P 1'
#
loop_
_entity.id
_entity.type
_entity.pdbx_description
1 polymer ?
#
loop_
_entity_poly.entity_id
_entity_poly.type
_entity_poly.pdbx_seq_one_letter_code
_entity_poly.pdbx_strand_id
1 'polypeptide(L)'
;MPSTTSRRFLRPAALIGAAVLAASVTACGSADTPSAAPSASGSASASASASASAAAGVLAVRDPWVKAADNGMTAAFATLANDGDTDVTITGVTTDVSRAEIHEMAMADGKMAMRQKQGGVVVAARSQAALEPGGDHLMLMDLARPVRPGDQLDITLTFADGRTQTFTAVAKPFTGAQESYAPGHGASPAS
;
A
#
# COMPACT_ATOMS: atom_id res chain seq x y z
N MET A 1 -46.25 6.92 12.81
CA MET A 1 -46.46 8.01 11.83
C MET A 1 -45.21 8.87 11.79
N PRO A 2 -44.76 9.19 10.64
CA PRO A 2 -43.39 9.52 10.33
C PRO A 2 -43.13 11.03 10.34
N SER A 3 -41.88 11.42 10.53
CA SER A 3 -41.45 12.79 10.21
C SER A 3 -40.17 12.76 9.40
N THR A 4 -40.40 12.92 8.11
CA THR A 4 -39.42 13.13 7.08
C THR A 4 -38.88 14.57 7.19
N THR A 5 -37.59 14.76 7.48
CA THR A 5 -36.95 16.07 7.38
C THR A 5 -35.91 16.03 6.25
N SER A 6 -36.34 16.52 5.11
CA SER A 6 -35.54 16.76 3.92
C SER A 6 -34.69 18.02 4.11
N ARG A 7 -33.39 17.91 4.23
CA ARG A 7 -32.48 19.08 4.17
C ARG A 7 -31.88 19.19 2.77
N ARG A 8 -32.43 20.13 2.01
CA ARG A 8 -31.85 20.64 0.76
C ARG A 8 -30.65 21.52 1.11
N PHE A 9 -29.47 21.16 0.68
CA PHE A 9 -28.32 22.06 0.68
C PHE A 9 -28.18 22.72 -0.69
N LEU A 10 -28.29 24.05 -0.68
CA LEU A 10 -28.05 24.95 -1.81
C LEU A 10 -26.55 24.93 -2.18
N ARG A 11 -26.32 24.87 -3.50
CA ARG A 11 -25.02 25.16 -4.11
C ARG A 11 -24.86 26.67 -4.28
N PRO A 12 -23.69 27.25 -4.02
CA PRO A 12 -23.29 28.49 -4.66
C PRO A 12 -22.38 28.19 -5.86
N ALA A 13 -22.77 28.74 -7.01
CA ALA A 13 -21.93 28.93 -8.18
C ALA A 13 -21.12 30.22 -7.96
N ALA A 14 -19.83 30.19 -8.25
CA ALA A 14 -19.04 31.41 -8.42
C ALA A 14 -18.18 31.28 -9.67
N LEU A 15 -18.37 32.21 -10.55
CA LEU A 15 -17.76 32.45 -11.85
C LEU A 15 -16.52 33.34 -11.72
N ILE A 16 -15.61 33.23 -12.74
CA ILE A 16 -14.83 34.31 -13.39
C ILE A 16 -13.41 34.55 -12.86
N GLY A 17 -12.45 34.46 -13.80
CA GLY A 17 -11.13 35.06 -13.70
C GLY A 17 -10.16 34.61 -14.79
N ALA A 18 -10.33 35.16 -16.03
CA ALA A 18 -9.34 35.08 -17.10
C ALA A 18 -8.26 36.14 -16.87
N ALA A 19 -7.00 35.79 -16.99
CA ALA A 19 -5.91 36.75 -17.23
C ALA A 19 -4.85 36.11 -18.13
N VAL A 20 -4.80 36.61 -19.35
CA VAL A 20 -3.79 36.43 -20.38
C VAL A 20 -2.66 37.42 -20.12
N LEU A 21 -1.41 36.96 -20.12
CA LEU A 21 -0.23 37.81 -20.32
C LEU A 21 0.83 37.05 -21.12
N ALA A 22 0.94 37.48 -22.37
CA ALA A 22 2.02 37.13 -23.28
C ALA A 22 3.19 38.09 -23.05
N ALA A 23 4.40 37.57 -23.01
CA ALA A 23 5.62 38.37 -23.20
C ALA A 23 6.67 37.52 -23.96
N SER A 24 6.82 37.82 -25.20
CA SER A 24 7.88 37.40 -26.11
C SER A 24 9.08 38.28 -25.94
N VAL A 25 10.29 37.70 -25.78
CA VAL A 25 11.55 38.40 -26.00
C VAL A 25 12.47 37.52 -26.83
N THR A 26 12.65 37.95 -28.08
CA THR A 26 13.68 37.55 -29.01
C THR A 26 14.98 38.31 -28.72
N ALA A 27 16.14 37.64 -28.66
CA ALA A 27 17.43 38.24 -28.91
C ALA A 27 18.38 37.23 -29.52
N CYS A 28 18.72 37.45 -30.80
CA CYS A 28 19.86 36.89 -31.51
C CYS A 28 21.16 37.55 -31.04
N GLY A 29 22.24 36.76 -30.99
CA GLY A 29 23.61 37.28 -30.82
C GLY A 29 24.61 36.18 -31.17
N SER A 30 25.33 36.39 -32.29
CA SER A 30 26.28 35.45 -32.91
C SER A 30 27.71 35.58 -32.31
N ALA A 31 28.47 34.46 -32.52
CA ALA A 31 29.95 34.35 -32.77
C ALA A 31 30.89 34.52 -31.55
N ASP A 32 31.69 33.53 -31.23
CA ASP A 32 33.04 33.18 -31.60
C ASP A 32 33.65 32.15 -30.62
N THR A 33 34.26 31.13 -31.15
CA THR A 33 35.13 30.12 -30.53
C THR A 33 36.59 30.67 -30.43
N PRO A 34 37.61 30.07 -29.74
CA PRO A 34 37.65 28.85 -28.89
C PRO A 34 38.46 29.01 -27.59
N SER A 35 38.46 28.09 -26.69
CA SER A 35 39.65 27.47 -26.07
C SER A 35 39.46 26.93 -24.65
N ALA A 36 39.89 25.68 -24.49
CA ALA A 36 40.41 25.00 -23.31
C ALA A 36 39.48 24.66 -22.15
N ALA A 37 39.36 23.34 -21.98
CA ALA A 37 38.91 22.64 -20.76
C ALA A 37 39.79 23.00 -19.52
N PRO A 38 39.29 22.78 -18.27
CA PRO A 38 39.32 21.44 -17.74
C PRO A 38 38.08 20.99 -16.94
N SER A 39 37.87 19.68 -17.05
CA SER A 39 37.16 18.79 -16.16
C SER A 39 36.77 19.30 -14.79
N ALA A 40 35.45 19.30 -14.51
CA ALA A 40 34.94 19.11 -13.17
C ALA A 40 33.83 18.04 -13.23
N SER A 41 34.21 16.84 -12.80
CA SER A 41 33.30 15.73 -12.54
C SER A 41 32.30 16.13 -11.47
N GLY A 42 31.11 16.55 -11.89
CA GLY A 42 29.95 16.64 -11.03
C GLY A 42 29.21 15.32 -11.08
N SER A 43 29.50 14.39 -10.18
CA SER A 43 28.65 13.22 -9.94
C SER A 43 27.28 13.69 -9.44
N ALA A 44 26.36 13.87 -10.36
CA ALA A 44 24.95 13.93 -10.01
C ALA A 44 24.52 12.50 -9.66
N SER A 45 24.50 12.20 -8.37
CA SER A 45 23.83 11.03 -7.82
C SER A 45 22.33 11.20 -8.11
N ALA A 46 21.90 10.73 -9.26
CA ALA A 46 20.50 10.52 -9.54
C ALA A 46 20.04 9.36 -8.61
N SER A 47 19.41 9.72 -7.49
CA SER A 47 18.58 8.79 -6.75
C SER A 47 17.45 8.39 -7.69
N ALA A 48 17.68 7.29 -8.41
CA ALA A 48 16.62 6.58 -9.10
C ALA A 48 15.67 6.02 -8.04
N SER A 49 14.63 6.77 -7.72
CA SER A 49 13.43 6.18 -7.15
C SER A 49 12.93 5.16 -8.17
N ALA A 50 13.26 3.90 -7.92
CA ALA A 50 12.67 2.79 -8.64
C ALA A 50 11.18 2.75 -8.26
N SER A 51 10.38 3.53 -8.96
CA SER A 51 8.95 3.27 -9.07
C SER A 51 8.84 1.92 -9.78
N ALA A 52 8.69 0.85 -8.98
CA ALA A 52 8.27 -0.43 -9.51
C ALA A 52 6.94 -0.18 -10.23
N SER A 53 7.01 -0.21 -11.57
CA SER A 53 5.84 -0.17 -12.42
C SER A 53 5.00 -1.40 -12.09
N ALA A 54 4.01 -1.23 -11.21
CA ALA A 54 3.02 -2.26 -10.97
C ALA A 54 2.37 -2.54 -12.33
N ALA A 55 2.48 -3.78 -12.80
CA ALA A 55 1.65 -4.29 -13.88
C ALA A 55 0.20 -3.86 -13.58
N ALA A 56 -0.56 -3.47 -14.62
CA ALA A 56 -1.93 -3.00 -14.48
C ALA A 56 -2.77 -4.05 -13.74
N GLY A 57 -2.80 -3.97 -12.44
CA GLY A 57 -3.48 -4.88 -11.54
C GLY A 57 -4.90 -4.39 -11.24
N VAL A 58 -5.64 -5.21 -10.53
CA VAL A 58 -6.99 -4.89 -10.05
C VAL A 58 -6.96 -3.66 -9.14
N LEU A 59 -5.92 -3.56 -8.30
CA LEU A 59 -5.65 -2.44 -7.39
C LEU A 59 -4.24 -1.87 -7.64
N ALA A 60 -4.07 -0.58 -7.48
CA ALA A 60 -2.74 0.01 -7.39
C ALA A 60 -2.18 -0.24 -5.97
N VAL A 61 -1.06 -0.97 -5.91
CA VAL A 61 -0.36 -1.27 -4.65
C VAL A 61 0.77 -0.26 -4.46
N ARG A 62 0.74 0.47 -3.35
CA ARG A 62 1.73 1.51 -3.03
C ARG A 62 2.48 1.15 -1.76
N ASP A 63 3.79 1.43 -1.79
CA ASP A 63 4.71 1.25 -0.66
C ASP A 63 4.65 -0.12 0.03
N PRO A 64 4.60 -1.24 -0.72
CA PRO A 64 4.51 -2.56 -0.14
C PRO A 64 5.80 -2.91 0.63
N TRP A 65 5.64 -3.40 1.85
CA TRP A 65 6.76 -3.83 2.67
C TRP A 65 6.36 -4.93 3.65
N VAL A 66 7.36 -5.67 4.12
CA VAL A 66 7.23 -6.75 5.12
C VAL A 66 8.11 -6.42 6.31
N LYS A 67 7.64 -6.65 7.51
CA LYS A 67 8.46 -6.58 8.72
C LYS A 67 9.47 -7.73 8.71
N ALA A 68 10.76 -7.44 8.85
CA ALA A 68 11.80 -8.46 8.93
C ALA A 68 11.62 -9.32 10.21
N ALA A 69 11.80 -10.64 10.07
CA ALA A 69 11.69 -11.60 11.16
C ALA A 69 12.55 -12.85 10.88
N ASP A 70 13.19 -13.39 11.90
CA ASP A 70 14.07 -14.57 11.74
C ASP A 70 13.27 -15.89 11.68
N ASN A 71 12.13 -15.96 12.34
CA ASN A 71 11.26 -17.14 12.42
C ASN A 71 9.85 -16.77 12.92
N GLY A 72 8.98 -17.77 13.00
CA GLY A 72 7.64 -17.63 13.55
C GLY A 72 6.70 -16.91 12.57
N MET A 73 6.28 -15.70 12.91
CA MET A 73 5.33 -14.94 12.14
C MET A 73 5.78 -13.49 11.90
N THR A 74 5.31 -12.92 10.80
CA THR A 74 5.53 -11.51 10.49
C THR A 74 4.32 -10.94 9.76
N ALA A 75 4.36 -9.64 9.46
CA ALA A 75 3.26 -8.97 8.78
C ALA A 75 3.74 -8.19 7.55
N ALA A 76 2.88 -8.13 6.54
CA ALA A 76 3.07 -7.31 5.36
C ALA A 76 2.02 -6.19 5.29
N PHE A 77 2.45 -5.07 4.75
CA PHE A 77 1.74 -3.80 4.75
C PHE A 77 1.82 -3.15 3.36
N ALA A 78 0.80 -2.39 3.01
CA ALA A 78 0.73 -1.62 1.77
C ALA A 78 -0.46 -0.66 1.80
N THR A 79 -0.46 0.34 0.94
CA THR A 79 -1.68 1.09 0.60
C THR A 79 -2.25 0.52 -0.69
N LEU A 80 -3.51 0.13 -0.66
CA LEU A 80 -4.24 -0.44 -1.79
C LEU A 80 -5.21 0.61 -2.32
N ALA A 81 -5.02 1.07 -3.55
CA ALA A 81 -5.90 2.07 -4.16
C ALA A 81 -6.75 1.42 -5.27
N ASN A 82 -8.05 1.69 -5.23
CA ASN A 82 -9.02 1.27 -6.22
C ASN A 82 -9.40 2.47 -7.08
N ASP A 83 -8.82 2.55 -8.27
CA ASP A 83 -9.11 3.62 -9.24
C ASP A 83 -10.35 3.30 -10.11
N GLY A 84 -10.97 2.13 -9.90
CA GLY A 84 -12.17 1.67 -10.59
C GLY A 84 -13.46 2.26 -10.03
N ASP A 85 -14.57 1.99 -10.72
CA ASP A 85 -15.91 2.49 -10.37
C ASP A 85 -16.73 1.50 -9.52
N THR A 86 -16.16 0.35 -9.18
CA THR A 86 -16.80 -0.70 -8.38
C THR A 86 -15.93 -1.09 -7.21
N ASP A 87 -16.54 -1.49 -6.12
CA ASP A 87 -15.84 -2.00 -4.94
C ASP A 87 -15.06 -3.28 -5.29
N VAL A 88 -13.88 -3.41 -4.71
CA VAL A 88 -13.03 -4.61 -4.83
C VAL A 88 -12.86 -5.23 -3.46
N THR A 89 -13.16 -6.52 -3.32
CA THR A 89 -12.97 -7.26 -2.08
C THR A 89 -11.82 -8.25 -2.21
N ILE A 90 -10.85 -8.15 -1.31
CA ILE A 90 -9.75 -9.10 -1.18
C ILE A 90 -10.19 -10.18 -0.19
N THR A 91 -10.24 -11.43 -0.61
CA THR A 91 -10.72 -12.55 0.19
C THR A 91 -9.61 -13.49 0.65
N GLY A 92 -8.42 -13.38 0.04
CA GLY A 92 -7.31 -14.24 0.38
C GLY A 92 -5.95 -13.64 0.03
N VAL A 93 -4.92 -14.22 0.62
CA VAL A 93 -3.53 -13.87 0.38
C VAL A 93 -2.67 -15.13 0.41
N THR A 94 -1.66 -15.20 -0.45
CA THR A 94 -0.67 -16.28 -0.48
C THR A 94 0.72 -15.73 -0.73
N THR A 95 1.74 -16.46 -0.28
CA THR A 95 3.16 -16.21 -0.52
C THR A 95 3.91 -17.54 -0.53
N ASP A 96 5.12 -17.56 -1.10
CA ASP A 96 5.98 -18.74 -1.17
C ASP A 96 6.73 -19.05 0.14
N VAL A 97 6.79 -18.07 1.05
CA VAL A 97 7.60 -18.18 2.28
C VAL A 97 6.81 -18.58 3.53
N SER A 98 5.47 -18.59 3.45
CA SER A 98 4.64 -18.85 4.62
C SER A 98 3.18 -19.11 4.25
N ARG A 99 2.40 -19.62 5.21
CA ARG A 99 0.95 -19.48 5.19
C ARG A 99 0.61 -18.02 5.45
N ALA A 100 -0.35 -17.47 4.71
CA ALA A 100 -0.74 -16.08 4.85
C ALA A 100 -2.25 -15.93 5.07
N GLU A 101 -2.63 -14.94 5.90
CA GLU A 101 -4.03 -14.63 6.24
C GLU A 101 -4.22 -13.11 6.32
N ILE A 102 -5.46 -12.67 6.15
CA ILE A 102 -5.83 -11.26 6.38
C ILE A 102 -6.23 -11.11 7.84
N HIS A 103 -5.60 -10.21 8.56
CA HIS A 103 -5.85 -9.94 9.97
C HIS A 103 -6.26 -8.49 10.20
N GLU A 104 -6.93 -8.25 11.31
CA GLU A 104 -7.33 -6.94 11.80
C GLU A 104 -7.01 -6.80 13.29
N MET A 105 -6.83 -5.57 13.74
CA MET A 105 -6.82 -5.25 15.16
C MET A 105 -8.24 -4.91 15.61
N ALA A 106 -8.77 -5.63 16.59
CA ALA A 106 -10.11 -5.44 17.11
C ALA A 106 -10.13 -5.47 18.64
N MET A 107 -11.12 -4.82 19.24
CA MET A 107 -11.34 -4.88 20.68
C MET A 107 -11.87 -6.26 21.07
N ALA A 108 -11.16 -6.94 21.96
CA ALA A 108 -11.56 -8.18 22.61
C ALA A 108 -11.33 -8.03 24.10
N ASP A 109 -12.35 -8.22 24.92
CA ASP A 109 -12.29 -8.13 26.40
C ASP A 109 -11.64 -6.84 26.92
N GLY A 110 -11.93 -5.72 26.26
CA GLY A 110 -11.42 -4.40 26.63
C GLY A 110 -9.95 -4.14 26.23
N LYS A 111 -9.36 -5.00 25.42
CA LYS A 111 -7.99 -4.85 24.90
C LYS A 111 -7.97 -4.98 23.39
N MET A 112 -7.02 -4.29 22.75
CA MET A 112 -6.75 -4.52 21.32
C MET A 112 -6.11 -5.89 21.13
N ALA A 113 -6.71 -6.72 20.31
CA ALA A 113 -6.22 -8.04 19.95
C ALA A 113 -6.23 -8.22 18.44
N MET A 114 -5.20 -8.88 17.92
CA MET A 114 -5.13 -9.28 16.52
C MET A 114 -5.97 -10.54 16.30
N ARG A 115 -6.77 -10.53 15.25
CA ARG A 115 -7.57 -11.70 14.84
C ARG A 115 -7.69 -11.78 13.33
N GLN A 116 -8.00 -12.96 12.82
CA GLN A 116 -8.32 -13.13 11.42
C GLN A 116 -9.56 -12.32 11.05
N LYS A 117 -9.45 -11.51 9.98
CA LYS A 117 -10.55 -10.69 9.47
C LYS A 117 -11.50 -11.51 8.64
N GLN A 118 -12.72 -11.68 9.13
CA GLN A 118 -13.76 -12.37 8.38
C GLN A 118 -14.30 -11.49 7.26
N GLY A 119 -14.54 -12.08 6.07
CA GLY A 119 -15.06 -11.35 4.91
C GLY A 119 -14.00 -10.57 4.10
N GLY A 120 -12.74 -10.55 4.57
CA GLY A 120 -11.65 -9.91 3.84
C GLY A 120 -11.58 -8.39 3.95
N VAL A 121 -10.89 -7.74 3.02
CA VAL A 121 -10.73 -6.27 2.96
C VAL A 121 -11.48 -5.72 1.75
N VAL A 122 -12.39 -4.80 1.99
CA VAL A 122 -13.12 -4.08 0.92
C VAL A 122 -12.39 -2.77 0.63
N VAL A 123 -12.01 -2.58 -0.63
CA VAL A 123 -11.52 -1.31 -1.14
C VAL A 123 -12.62 -0.68 -2.00
N ALA A 124 -13.29 0.32 -1.45
CA ALA A 124 -14.42 0.96 -2.13
C ALA A 124 -14.00 1.61 -3.46
N ALA A 125 -14.94 1.77 -4.37
CA ALA A 125 -14.73 2.46 -5.64
C ALA A 125 -14.13 3.86 -5.42
N ARG A 126 -13.14 4.23 -6.23
CA ARG A 126 -12.46 5.54 -6.17
C ARG A 126 -11.86 5.87 -4.79
N SER A 127 -11.43 4.83 -4.04
CA SER A 127 -10.94 4.95 -2.68
C SER A 127 -9.66 4.14 -2.46
N GLN A 128 -9.16 4.18 -1.25
CA GLN A 128 -8.01 3.38 -0.84
C GLN A 128 -8.24 2.74 0.53
N ALA A 129 -7.58 1.61 0.77
CA ALA A 129 -7.50 0.94 2.06
C ALA A 129 -6.03 0.84 2.47
N ALA A 130 -5.74 1.16 3.73
CA ALA A 130 -4.41 0.99 4.30
C ALA A 130 -4.30 -0.37 4.99
N LEU A 131 -3.25 -1.12 4.65
CA LEU A 131 -2.77 -2.25 5.42
C LEU A 131 -1.58 -1.74 6.23
N GLU A 132 -1.76 -1.56 7.55
CA GLU A 132 -0.80 -0.85 8.40
C GLU A 132 -0.66 -1.47 9.80
N PRO A 133 0.48 -1.25 10.48
CA PRO A 133 0.63 -1.67 11.87
C PRO A 133 -0.47 -1.07 12.76
N GLY A 134 -1.13 -1.94 13.55
CA GLY A 134 -2.26 -1.52 14.40
C GLY A 134 -3.62 -1.45 13.70
N GLY A 135 -3.68 -1.73 12.41
CA GLY A 135 -4.88 -1.80 11.60
C GLY A 135 -5.04 -3.16 10.90
N ASP A 136 -5.64 -3.13 9.72
CA ASP A 136 -5.68 -4.30 8.83
C ASP A 136 -4.27 -4.61 8.32
N HIS A 137 -3.91 -5.89 8.18
CA HIS A 137 -2.61 -6.31 7.68
C HIS A 137 -2.65 -7.74 7.12
N LEU A 138 -1.62 -8.09 6.35
CA LEU A 138 -1.43 -9.45 5.84
C LEU A 138 -0.48 -10.18 6.80
N MET A 139 -1.00 -11.16 7.51
CA MET A 139 -0.21 -11.95 8.47
C MET A 139 0.45 -13.12 7.77
N LEU A 140 1.77 -13.24 7.88
CA LEU A 140 2.59 -14.34 7.39
C LEU A 140 2.95 -15.23 8.56
N MET A 141 2.45 -16.47 8.57
CA MET A 141 2.58 -17.41 9.69
C MET A 141 3.44 -18.61 9.30
N ASP A 142 4.16 -19.15 10.29
CA ASP A 142 5.00 -20.34 10.11
C ASP A 142 6.05 -20.12 8.99
N LEU A 143 6.86 -19.06 9.13
CA LEU A 143 7.89 -18.73 8.14
C LEU A 143 8.80 -19.93 7.84
N ALA A 144 8.85 -20.35 6.57
CA ALA A 144 9.71 -21.46 6.11
C ALA A 144 11.19 -21.07 6.10
N ARG A 145 11.50 -19.77 6.08
CA ARG A 145 12.84 -19.21 6.13
C ARG A 145 12.84 -17.83 6.79
N PRO A 146 13.98 -17.35 7.29
CA PRO A 146 14.10 -15.96 7.75
C PRO A 146 13.74 -14.97 6.63
N VAL A 147 13.08 -13.89 7.02
CA VAL A 147 12.82 -12.71 6.18
C VAL A 147 13.73 -11.59 6.67
N ARG A 148 14.82 -11.34 5.95
CA ARG A 148 15.85 -10.38 6.33
C ARG A 148 15.62 -9.01 5.71
N PRO A 149 16.08 -7.92 6.35
CA PRO A 149 16.03 -6.60 5.74
C PRO A 149 16.64 -6.61 4.34
N GLY A 150 15.90 -6.09 3.35
CA GLY A 150 16.28 -6.08 1.94
C GLY A 150 15.77 -7.26 1.12
N ASP A 151 15.28 -8.33 1.74
CA ASP A 151 14.63 -9.43 1.02
C ASP A 151 13.40 -8.92 0.27
N GLN A 152 13.12 -9.54 -0.86
CA GLN A 152 11.93 -9.30 -1.66
C GLN A 152 11.03 -10.53 -1.59
N LEU A 153 9.75 -10.31 -1.29
CA LEU A 153 8.73 -11.35 -1.17
C LEU A 153 7.61 -11.06 -2.14
N ASP A 154 7.23 -12.06 -2.91
CA ASP A 154 6.05 -11.99 -3.76
C ASP A 154 4.82 -12.37 -2.95
N ILE A 155 3.84 -11.48 -2.97
CA ILE A 155 2.57 -11.62 -2.28
C ILE A 155 1.46 -11.58 -3.32
N THR A 156 0.62 -12.61 -3.33
CA THR A 156 -0.50 -12.73 -4.25
C THR A 156 -1.81 -12.55 -3.48
N LEU A 157 -2.58 -11.54 -3.87
CA LEU A 157 -3.93 -11.29 -3.41
C LEU A 157 -4.92 -12.10 -4.25
N THR A 158 -5.95 -12.64 -3.61
CA THR A 158 -7.11 -13.25 -4.27
C THR A 158 -8.33 -12.38 -4.01
N PHE A 159 -9.08 -12.08 -5.07
CA PHE A 159 -10.28 -11.24 -5.00
C PHE A 159 -11.56 -12.08 -4.99
N ALA A 160 -12.67 -11.49 -4.55
CA ALA A 160 -13.97 -12.15 -4.46
C ALA A 160 -14.50 -12.64 -5.81
N ASP A 161 -14.08 -12.02 -6.92
CA ASP A 161 -14.41 -12.44 -8.28
C ASP A 161 -13.50 -13.56 -8.84
N GLY A 162 -12.58 -14.07 -8.02
CA GLY A 162 -11.65 -15.13 -8.39
C GLY A 162 -10.38 -14.66 -9.10
N ARG A 163 -10.25 -13.38 -9.45
CA ARG A 163 -9.00 -12.84 -9.98
C ARG A 163 -7.90 -12.85 -8.92
N THR A 164 -6.66 -12.80 -9.37
CA THR A 164 -5.49 -12.67 -8.51
C THR A 164 -4.58 -11.55 -8.97
N GLN A 165 -3.81 -11.00 -8.05
CA GLN A 165 -2.79 -9.99 -8.34
C GLN A 165 -1.58 -10.21 -7.45
N THR A 166 -0.40 -10.31 -8.06
CA THR A 166 0.87 -10.44 -7.34
C THR A 166 1.58 -9.09 -7.30
N PHE A 167 2.20 -8.79 -6.18
CA PHE A 167 3.11 -7.66 -6.01
C PHE A 167 4.30 -8.07 -5.16
N THR A 168 5.43 -7.37 -5.33
CA THR A 168 6.65 -7.62 -4.56
C THR A 168 6.74 -6.64 -3.40
N ALA A 169 6.96 -7.13 -2.19
CA ALA A 169 7.16 -6.35 -0.98
C ALA A 169 8.61 -6.46 -0.49
N VAL A 170 9.21 -5.35 -0.08
CA VAL A 170 10.58 -5.30 0.43
C VAL A 170 10.57 -5.45 1.95
N ALA A 171 11.38 -6.36 2.47
CA ALA A 171 11.52 -6.53 3.91
C ALA A 171 12.29 -5.36 4.54
N LYS A 172 11.74 -4.80 5.62
CA LYS A 172 12.33 -3.67 6.36
C LYS A 172 12.47 -4.02 7.84
N PRO A 173 13.52 -3.53 8.54
CA PRO A 173 13.55 -3.60 9.99
C PRO A 173 12.41 -2.74 10.55
N PHE A 174 11.74 -3.23 11.57
CA PHE A 174 10.67 -2.51 12.24
C PHE A 174 10.77 -2.70 13.74
N THR A 175 10.96 -1.62 14.47
CA THR A 175 11.10 -1.58 15.93
C THR A 175 9.88 -1.00 16.64
N GLY A 176 8.77 -0.82 15.91
CA GLY A 176 7.50 -0.32 16.45
C GLY A 176 6.81 -1.30 17.38
N ALA A 177 5.55 -1.00 17.75
CA ALA A 177 4.77 -1.78 18.70
C ALA A 177 4.84 -3.29 18.43
N GLN A 178 5.15 -4.05 19.48
CA GLN A 178 5.08 -5.52 19.47
C GLN A 178 3.59 -5.89 19.52
N GLU A 179 3.05 -6.31 18.40
CA GLU A 179 1.67 -6.80 18.35
C GLU A 179 1.62 -8.19 18.99
N SER A 180 0.82 -8.33 20.05
CA SER A 180 0.63 -9.62 20.71
C SER A 180 -0.44 -10.41 19.94
N TYR A 181 -0.05 -11.54 19.37
CA TYR A 181 -0.98 -12.51 18.79
C TYR A 181 -1.67 -13.28 19.93
N ALA A 182 -3.00 -13.16 20.00
CA ALA A 182 -3.81 -14.07 20.80
C ALA A 182 -4.21 -15.25 19.89
N PRO A 183 -3.66 -16.47 20.07
CA PRO A 183 -4.07 -17.61 19.26
C PRO A 183 -5.54 -17.90 19.53
N GLY A 184 -6.39 -17.60 18.58
CA GLY A 184 -7.81 -17.96 18.61
C GLY A 184 -7.96 -19.48 18.62
N HIS A 185 -8.79 -19.96 19.50
CA HIS A 185 -9.15 -21.35 19.78
C HIS A 185 -9.38 -22.17 18.50
N GLY A 186 -8.42 -23.02 18.16
CA GLY A 186 -8.51 -23.85 16.95
C GLY A 186 -7.47 -24.97 16.90
N ALA A 187 -7.25 -25.67 18.02
CA ALA A 187 -6.72 -27.03 18.01
C ALA A 187 -7.03 -27.69 19.35
N SER A 188 -8.16 -28.39 19.43
CA SER A 188 -8.32 -29.45 20.42
C SER A 188 -7.32 -30.53 20.10
N PRO A 189 -6.48 -30.98 21.04
CA PRO A 189 -5.74 -32.21 20.86
C PRO A 189 -6.74 -33.37 20.92
N ALA A 190 -6.80 -34.13 19.84
CA ALA A 190 -7.48 -35.44 19.86
C ALA A 190 -6.74 -36.35 20.84
N SER A 191 -7.47 -36.83 21.82
CA SER A 191 -7.08 -37.91 22.74
C SER A 191 -7.09 -39.25 22.00
#